data_c6ca997f1913c0d8ff839887a7a6a604
#
_entry.id   c6ca997f1913c0d8ff839887a7a6a604
#
_cell.length_a   1.000
_cell.length_b   1.000
_cell.length_c   1.000
_cell.angle_alpha   90.00
_cell.angle_beta   90.00
_cell.angle_gamma   90.00
#
_symmetry.space_group_name_H-M   'P 1'
#
loop_
_entity.id
_entity.type
_entity.pdbx_description
1 polymer ?
#
loop_
_entity_poly.entity_id
_entity_poly.type
_entity_poly.pdbx_seq_one_letter_code
_entity_poly.pdbx_strand_id
1 'polypeptide(L)'
;MKKNRFKHVFSTILLLFFSTSIYCQNEVKTVQPSIIVIPYVKQDQDIRTVLEADAAKRIAISMVKDGFDQRGFTTYDFVQTLKNIETNQAMTMESQLDIQSLIIDESGADIYVSVEVSLSNSNSGNGVDIILTAYESSTARSLSSKIASSGRFYTTDNKLLVQKALSGNVITDFLNTIQLKFTDIVNNGRSVVIEFTVDQNASINLNHEIAGLPLSDFIEIWMSENAFKNNYRSSGATANRMIFEDVRIPVRDDNNLNYTPSKFALKLFIALRKEGLKIQKVVKRQNIYITVK
;
A
#
# COMPACT_ATOMS: atom_id res chain seq x y z
N MET A 1 -43.33 56.63 -27.07
CA MET A 1 -42.60 56.20 -25.88
C MET A 1 -42.77 54.70 -25.61
N LYS A 2 -42.37 53.74 -26.50
CA LYS A 2 -42.54 52.30 -26.26
C LYS A 2 -41.31 51.46 -26.63
N LYS A 3 -40.18 52.08 -27.01
CA LYS A 3 -38.99 51.36 -27.57
C LYS A 3 -37.88 51.03 -26.56
N ASN A 4 -37.89 51.55 -25.34
CA ASN A 4 -36.80 51.35 -24.36
C ASN A 4 -37.05 50.26 -23.30
N ARG A 5 -38.27 49.76 -23.16
CA ARG A 5 -38.56 48.70 -22.17
C ARG A 5 -38.04 47.30 -22.62
N PHE A 6 -37.95 47.07 -23.93
CA PHE A 6 -37.49 45.77 -24.45
C PHE A 6 -35.98 45.55 -24.32
N LYS A 7 -35.18 46.62 -24.33
CA LYS A 7 -33.70 46.50 -24.19
C LYS A 7 -33.28 46.13 -22.78
N HIS A 8 -33.98 46.56 -21.75
CA HIS A 8 -33.65 46.23 -20.36
C HIS A 8 -34.09 44.82 -19.96
N VAL A 9 -35.17 44.29 -20.52
CA VAL A 9 -35.61 42.91 -20.27
C VAL A 9 -34.64 41.89 -20.89
N PHE A 10 -34.10 42.18 -22.07
CA PHE A 10 -33.15 41.30 -22.75
C PHE A 10 -31.77 41.30 -22.05
N SER A 11 -31.36 42.44 -21.48
CA SER A 11 -30.10 42.54 -20.71
C SER A 11 -30.20 41.83 -19.36
N THR A 12 -31.36 41.84 -18.72
CA THR A 12 -31.54 41.14 -17.42
C THR A 12 -31.66 39.62 -17.57
N ILE A 13 -32.24 39.14 -18.69
CA ILE A 13 -32.31 37.71 -19.00
C ILE A 13 -30.92 37.14 -19.37
N LEU A 14 -30.08 37.93 -20.06
CA LEU A 14 -28.72 37.50 -20.39
C LEU A 14 -27.81 37.41 -19.17
N LEU A 15 -28.02 38.24 -18.13
CA LEU A 15 -27.28 38.18 -16.86
C LEU A 15 -27.70 36.99 -15.97
N LEU A 16 -28.92 36.49 -16.11
CA LEU A 16 -29.43 35.35 -15.37
C LEU A 16 -28.91 33.99 -15.90
N PHE A 17 -28.47 33.94 -17.17
CA PHE A 17 -27.91 32.71 -17.76
C PHE A 17 -26.42 32.50 -17.45
N PHE A 18 -25.70 33.51 -16.94
CA PHE A 18 -24.29 33.39 -16.57
C PHE A 18 -24.06 32.95 -15.13
N SER A 19 -25.10 32.80 -14.30
CA SER A 19 -24.98 32.51 -12.88
C SER A 19 -25.14 31.03 -12.50
N THR A 20 -25.25 30.09 -13.46
CA THR A 20 -25.50 28.67 -13.15
C THR A 20 -24.36 27.72 -13.49
N SER A 21 -23.15 28.23 -13.69
CA SER A 21 -21.97 27.36 -13.99
C SER A 21 -20.92 27.34 -12.90
N ILE A 22 -21.32 27.52 -11.63
CA ILE A 22 -20.48 27.08 -10.52
C ILE A 22 -20.83 25.60 -10.28
N TYR A 23 -20.44 24.74 -11.21
CA TYR A 23 -20.23 23.35 -10.87
C TYR A 23 -19.10 23.34 -9.85
N CYS A 24 -19.46 23.07 -8.61
CA CYS A 24 -18.54 22.66 -7.58
C CYS A 24 -17.84 21.41 -8.15
N GLN A 25 -16.71 21.59 -8.81
CA GLN A 25 -15.76 20.51 -9.02
C GLN A 25 -15.36 20.11 -7.61
N ASN A 26 -15.93 19.02 -7.09
CA ASN A 26 -15.33 18.29 -6.02
C ASN A 26 -13.93 17.94 -6.54
N GLU A 27 -12.94 18.74 -6.18
CA GLU A 27 -11.54 18.38 -6.35
C GLU A 27 -11.42 17.04 -5.64
N VAL A 28 -11.35 15.97 -6.41
CA VAL A 28 -10.93 14.67 -5.92
C VAL A 28 -9.51 14.92 -5.43
N LYS A 29 -9.38 15.12 -4.13
CA LYS A 29 -8.09 15.36 -3.49
C LYS A 29 -7.25 14.12 -3.77
N THR A 30 -6.43 14.18 -4.80
CA THR A 30 -5.52 13.10 -5.18
C THR A 30 -4.53 12.95 -4.03
N VAL A 31 -4.73 11.96 -3.18
CA VAL A 31 -3.79 11.64 -2.12
C VAL A 31 -2.59 11.00 -2.79
N GLN A 32 -1.47 11.71 -2.81
CA GLN A 32 -0.21 11.11 -3.25
C GLN A 32 0.30 10.15 -2.17
N PRO A 33 0.74 8.94 -2.55
CA PRO A 33 1.40 8.04 -1.61
C PRO A 33 2.79 8.55 -1.25
N SER A 34 3.19 8.32 -0.02
CA SER A 34 4.58 8.39 0.39
C SER A 34 5.32 7.09 0.02
N ILE A 35 6.59 7.20 -0.39
CA ILE A 35 7.34 6.08 -0.97
C ILE A 35 8.69 5.92 -0.27
N ILE A 36 9.08 4.68 0.03
CA ILE A 36 10.45 4.33 0.35
C ILE A 36 11.04 3.42 -0.74
N VAL A 37 12.27 3.72 -1.17
CA VAL A 37 12.99 2.93 -2.16
C VAL A 37 14.04 2.08 -1.44
N ILE A 38 13.95 0.76 -1.59
CA ILE A 38 14.82 -0.21 -0.91
C ILE A 38 15.50 -1.14 -1.93
N PRO A 39 16.69 -1.68 -1.63
CA PRO A 39 17.29 -2.73 -2.46
C PRO A 39 16.49 -4.01 -2.38
N TYR A 40 16.41 -4.74 -3.48
CA TYR A 40 16.03 -6.15 -3.44
C TYR A 40 17.15 -6.95 -2.78
N VAL A 41 16.78 -7.80 -1.83
CA VAL A 41 17.69 -8.75 -1.18
C VAL A 41 17.10 -10.16 -1.24
N LYS A 42 17.96 -11.15 -1.43
CA LYS A 42 17.57 -12.56 -1.32
C LYS A 42 17.33 -12.92 0.14
N GLN A 43 16.60 -14.00 0.38
CA GLN A 43 16.16 -14.41 1.72
C GLN A 43 17.31 -14.64 2.72
N ASP A 44 18.50 -14.98 2.21
CA ASP A 44 19.71 -15.28 2.98
C ASP A 44 20.72 -14.12 3.05
N GLN A 45 20.38 -12.96 2.49
CA GLN A 45 21.24 -11.79 2.44
C GLN A 45 20.81 -10.72 3.44
N ASP A 46 21.79 -10.09 4.09
CA ASP A 46 21.56 -8.93 4.92
C ASP A 46 21.48 -7.66 4.04
N ILE A 47 20.39 -6.92 4.15
CA ILE A 47 20.15 -5.70 3.39
C ILE A 47 21.23 -4.62 3.60
N ARG A 48 21.90 -4.64 4.76
CA ARG A 48 23.00 -3.72 5.11
C ARG A 48 24.22 -3.98 4.23
N THR A 49 24.64 -5.24 4.14
CA THR A 49 25.83 -5.63 3.39
C THR A 49 25.63 -5.52 1.89
N VAL A 50 24.42 -5.75 1.40
CA VAL A 50 24.09 -5.64 -0.03
C VAL A 50 24.33 -4.24 -0.58
N LEU A 51 24.05 -3.20 0.20
CA LEU A 51 24.31 -1.82 -0.22
C LEU A 51 25.78 -1.43 -0.17
N GLU A 52 26.50 -1.89 0.86
CA GLU A 52 27.93 -1.57 1.00
C GLU A 52 28.76 -2.21 -0.11
N ALA A 53 28.42 -3.45 -0.47
CA ALA A 53 29.17 -4.23 -1.43
C ALA A 53 28.94 -3.84 -2.91
N ASP A 54 27.79 -3.20 -3.24
CA ASP A 54 27.37 -2.99 -4.63
C ASP A 54 27.10 -1.51 -4.96
N ALA A 55 28.08 -0.89 -5.61
CA ALA A 55 27.96 0.52 -6.05
C ALA A 55 26.83 0.73 -7.07
N ALA A 56 26.58 -0.23 -7.96
CA ALA A 56 25.53 -0.09 -8.98
C ALA A 56 24.14 -0.07 -8.32
N LYS A 57 23.93 -0.88 -7.29
CA LYS A 57 22.67 -0.87 -6.50
C LYS A 57 22.47 0.46 -5.79
N ARG A 58 23.51 1.00 -5.13
CA ARG A 58 23.43 2.32 -4.48
C ARG A 58 23.05 3.42 -5.48
N ILE A 59 23.70 3.42 -6.63
CA ILE A 59 23.43 4.38 -7.70
C ILE A 59 22.00 4.23 -8.21
N ALA A 60 21.54 3.01 -8.48
CA ALA A 60 20.19 2.76 -8.96
C ALA A 60 19.11 3.22 -7.98
N ILE A 61 19.25 2.89 -6.69
CA ILE A 61 18.33 3.32 -5.62
C ILE A 61 18.28 4.84 -5.54
N SER A 62 19.45 5.50 -5.53
CA SER A 62 19.53 6.96 -5.47
C SER A 62 18.87 7.61 -6.69
N MET A 63 19.08 7.07 -7.89
CA MET A 63 18.48 7.61 -9.12
C MET A 63 16.98 7.38 -9.20
N VAL A 64 16.50 6.22 -8.74
CA VAL A 64 15.06 5.94 -8.68
C VAL A 64 14.39 6.89 -7.68
N LYS A 65 14.99 7.05 -6.48
CA LYS A 65 14.50 7.99 -5.48
C LYS A 65 14.47 9.43 -6.02
N ASP A 66 15.57 9.91 -6.59
CA ASP A 66 15.67 11.25 -7.20
C ASP A 66 14.62 11.44 -8.30
N GLY A 67 14.42 10.42 -9.14
CA GLY A 67 13.37 10.45 -10.15
C GLY A 67 11.95 10.55 -9.58
N PHE A 68 11.68 10.05 -8.39
CA PHE A 68 10.40 10.23 -7.69
C PHE A 68 10.29 11.63 -7.07
N ASP A 69 11.36 12.11 -6.41
CA ASP A 69 11.41 13.45 -5.83
C ASP A 69 11.18 14.53 -6.89
N GLN A 70 11.82 14.42 -8.06
CA GLN A 70 11.65 15.36 -9.18
C GLN A 70 10.20 15.42 -9.71
N ARG A 71 9.39 14.39 -9.46
CA ARG A 71 7.97 14.33 -9.82
C ARG A 71 7.04 14.70 -8.67
N GLY A 72 7.60 15.22 -7.57
CA GLY A 72 6.87 15.74 -6.42
C GLY A 72 6.32 14.67 -5.47
N PHE A 73 6.76 13.41 -5.56
CA PHE A 73 6.39 12.39 -4.59
C PHE A 73 7.18 12.59 -3.29
N THR A 74 6.54 12.35 -2.15
CA THR A 74 7.22 12.32 -0.86
C THR A 74 7.99 11.01 -0.74
N THR A 75 9.32 11.09 -0.63
CA THR A 75 10.16 9.90 -0.43
C THR A 75 10.82 9.89 0.93
N TYR A 76 11.01 8.68 1.48
CA TYR A 76 11.79 8.45 2.69
C TYR A 76 13.19 7.95 2.34
N ASP A 77 14.18 8.35 3.15
CA ASP A 77 15.55 7.92 2.96
C ASP A 77 15.78 6.57 3.63
N PHE A 78 16.10 5.57 2.80
CA PHE A 78 16.37 4.21 3.26
C PHE A 78 17.55 4.13 4.23
N VAL A 79 18.67 4.83 3.93
CA VAL A 79 19.89 4.74 4.75
C VAL A 79 19.65 5.36 6.12
N GLN A 80 18.92 6.48 6.16
CA GLN A 80 18.57 7.12 7.42
C GLN A 80 17.62 6.25 8.25
N THR A 81 16.61 5.64 7.61
CA THR A 81 15.67 4.71 8.28
C THR A 81 16.42 3.51 8.86
N LEU A 82 17.36 2.92 8.09
CA LEU A 82 18.18 1.82 8.55
C LEU A 82 19.03 2.20 9.78
N LYS A 83 19.68 3.37 9.77
CA LYS A 83 20.45 3.86 10.92
C LYS A 83 19.61 4.07 12.17
N ASN A 84 18.38 4.57 12.01
CA ASN A 84 17.44 4.74 13.12
C ASN A 84 17.10 3.39 13.75
N ILE A 85 16.84 2.36 12.92
CA ILE A 85 16.55 0.98 13.38
C ILE A 85 17.74 0.42 14.12
N GLU A 86 18.96 0.54 13.59
CA GLU A 86 20.18 0.04 14.23
C GLU A 86 20.41 0.68 15.60
N THR A 87 20.16 1.98 15.71
CA THR A 87 20.26 2.69 16.98
C THR A 87 19.21 2.18 17.99
N ASN A 88 17.98 1.97 17.56
CA ASN A 88 16.89 1.47 18.41
C ASN A 88 17.10 0.00 18.80
N GLN A 89 17.55 -0.86 17.88
CA GLN A 89 17.85 -2.26 18.17
C GLN A 89 19.03 -2.45 19.13
N ALA A 90 20.04 -1.61 19.06
CA ALA A 90 21.13 -1.62 20.04
C ALA A 90 20.64 -1.37 21.49
N MET A 91 19.47 -0.71 21.61
CA MET A 91 18.82 -0.46 22.90
C MET A 91 17.93 -1.62 23.39
N THR A 92 17.40 -2.48 22.49
CA THR A 92 16.32 -3.43 22.85
C THR A 92 16.72 -4.91 22.81
N MET A 93 17.91 -5.30 22.36
CA MET A 93 18.38 -6.70 22.26
C MET A 93 17.39 -7.71 21.62
N GLU A 94 16.44 -7.24 20.80
CA GLU A 94 15.50 -8.14 20.14
C GLU A 94 16.10 -8.75 18.88
N SER A 95 15.93 -10.07 18.78
CA SER A 95 16.44 -10.97 17.74
C SER A 95 16.07 -10.50 16.32
N GLN A 96 16.95 -10.85 15.36
CA GLN A 96 16.90 -10.71 13.90
C GLN A 96 15.51 -10.94 13.27
N LEU A 97 14.56 -10.07 13.57
CA LEU A 97 13.37 -9.92 12.77
C LEU A 97 13.78 -9.39 11.40
N ASP A 98 13.05 -9.77 10.38
CA ASP A 98 13.25 -9.32 9.01
C ASP A 98 13.46 -7.80 8.94
N ILE A 99 14.71 -7.36 8.84
CA ILE A 99 15.12 -5.94 8.84
C ILE A 99 14.40 -5.17 7.72
N GLN A 100 14.10 -5.83 6.60
CA GLN A 100 13.33 -5.22 5.53
C GLN A 100 11.92 -4.85 5.99
N SER A 101 11.25 -5.72 6.73
CA SER A 101 9.93 -5.41 7.31
C SER A 101 10.00 -4.27 8.30
N LEU A 102 11.02 -4.23 9.15
CA LEU A 102 11.24 -3.13 10.09
C LEU A 102 11.47 -1.80 9.38
N ILE A 103 12.25 -1.77 8.30
CA ILE A 103 12.47 -0.56 7.50
C ILE A 103 11.17 -0.04 6.90
N ILE A 104 10.33 -0.93 6.37
CA ILE A 104 9.05 -0.56 5.80
C ILE A 104 8.13 0.01 6.87
N ASP A 105 8.05 -0.65 8.03
CA ASP A 105 7.17 -0.25 9.12
C ASP A 105 7.64 1.06 9.79
N GLU A 106 8.94 1.21 10.06
CA GLU A 106 9.54 2.41 10.67
C GLU A 106 9.45 3.63 9.74
N SER A 107 9.58 3.43 8.43
CA SER A 107 9.44 4.53 7.47
C SER A 107 8.07 5.17 7.47
N GLY A 108 7.02 4.41 7.80
CA GLY A 108 5.62 4.84 7.68
C GLY A 108 5.19 5.11 6.23
N ALA A 109 5.97 4.68 5.23
CA ALA A 109 5.65 4.85 3.82
C ALA A 109 4.39 4.08 3.43
N ASP A 110 3.55 4.67 2.57
CA ASP A 110 2.38 3.99 2.01
C ASP A 110 2.79 2.87 1.05
N ILE A 111 3.91 3.08 0.35
CA ILE A 111 4.44 2.19 -0.70
C ILE A 111 5.94 1.97 -0.48
N TYR A 112 6.39 0.73 -0.61
CA TYR A 112 7.82 0.47 -0.79
C TYR A 112 8.10 0.00 -2.22
N VAL A 113 9.23 0.48 -2.76
CA VAL A 113 9.72 0.10 -4.09
C VAL A 113 11.00 -0.69 -3.93
N SER A 114 10.96 -1.96 -4.33
CA SER A 114 12.12 -2.83 -4.38
C SER A 114 12.85 -2.63 -5.70
N VAL A 115 14.16 -2.40 -5.64
CA VAL A 115 15.06 -2.20 -6.79
C VAL A 115 16.03 -3.37 -6.87
N GLU A 116 15.87 -4.21 -7.89
CA GLU A 116 16.83 -5.26 -8.22
C GLU A 116 17.71 -4.81 -9.37
N VAL A 117 19.02 -5.01 -9.24
CA VAL A 117 20.02 -4.62 -10.24
C VAL A 117 20.87 -5.82 -10.61
N SER A 118 20.94 -6.10 -11.90
CA SER A 118 21.76 -7.16 -12.47
C SER A 118 22.73 -6.59 -13.50
N LEU A 119 24.03 -6.75 -13.24
CA LEU A 119 25.09 -6.40 -14.17
C LEU A 119 25.41 -7.58 -15.09
N SER A 120 25.55 -7.33 -16.37
CA SER A 120 25.98 -8.30 -17.37
C SER A 120 27.26 -7.82 -18.07
N ASN A 121 28.27 -8.70 -18.08
CA ASN A 121 29.57 -8.44 -18.74
C ASN A 121 29.75 -9.46 -19.85
N SER A 122 30.12 -9.02 -21.03
CA SER A 122 30.40 -9.88 -22.17
C SER A 122 31.37 -9.23 -23.17
N ASN A 123 31.88 -10.02 -24.12
CA ASN A 123 32.73 -9.51 -25.19
C ASN A 123 32.01 -8.50 -26.09
N SER A 124 30.67 -8.49 -26.11
CA SER A 124 29.85 -7.53 -26.86
C SER A 124 29.50 -6.27 -26.07
N GLY A 125 30.10 -6.09 -24.90
CA GLY A 125 29.88 -4.94 -24.01
C GLY A 125 29.21 -5.30 -22.69
N ASN A 126 29.13 -4.34 -21.81
CA ASN A 126 28.52 -4.42 -20.49
C ASN A 126 27.12 -3.81 -20.52
N GLY A 127 26.24 -4.32 -19.69
CA GLY A 127 24.88 -3.83 -19.55
C GLY A 127 24.37 -3.95 -18.12
N VAL A 128 23.27 -3.25 -17.84
CA VAL A 128 22.53 -3.37 -16.59
C VAL A 128 21.05 -3.58 -16.88
N ASP A 129 20.45 -4.51 -16.16
CA ASP A 129 19.01 -4.68 -16.08
C ASP A 129 18.54 -4.28 -14.67
N ILE A 130 17.47 -3.50 -14.60
CA ILE A 130 16.89 -3.00 -13.37
C ILE A 130 15.42 -3.43 -13.32
N ILE A 131 15.03 -4.11 -12.26
CA ILE A 131 13.63 -4.45 -12.00
C ILE A 131 13.14 -3.57 -10.86
N LEU A 132 12.11 -2.79 -11.14
CA LEU A 132 11.39 -1.97 -10.16
C LEU A 132 10.08 -2.68 -9.82
N THR A 133 9.82 -2.94 -8.56
CA THR A 133 8.52 -3.46 -8.12
C THR A 133 8.01 -2.67 -6.93
N ALA A 134 6.81 -2.07 -7.09
CA ALA A 134 6.14 -1.33 -6.03
C ALA A 134 5.14 -2.21 -5.31
N TYR A 135 5.10 -2.10 -4.00
CA TYR A 135 4.16 -2.81 -3.13
C TYR A 135 3.49 -1.84 -2.16
N GLU A 136 2.23 -2.08 -1.85
CA GLU A 136 1.58 -1.43 -0.73
C GLU A 136 2.19 -1.93 0.59
N SER A 137 2.67 -1.01 1.44
CA SER A 137 3.42 -1.36 2.66
C SER A 137 2.59 -2.20 3.64
N SER A 138 1.30 -1.89 3.82
CA SER A 138 0.44 -2.55 4.81
C SER A 138 0.02 -3.96 4.41
N THR A 139 -0.12 -4.25 3.11
CA THR A 139 -0.66 -5.54 2.60
C THR A 139 0.37 -6.36 1.83
N ALA A 140 1.48 -5.75 1.42
CA ALA A 140 2.47 -6.28 0.49
C ALA A 140 1.88 -6.63 -0.91
N ARG A 141 0.73 -6.04 -1.27
CA ARG A 141 0.14 -6.20 -2.59
C ARG A 141 0.96 -5.47 -3.64
N SER A 142 1.31 -6.15 -4.73
CA SER A 142 2.03 -5.52 -5.84
C SER A 142 1.14 -4.51 -6.57
N LEU A 143 1.66 -3.30 -6.76
CA LEU A 143 0.99 -2.19 -7.43
C LEU A 143 1.51 -1.99 -8.85
N SER A 144 2.81 -2.14 -9.06
CA SER A 144 3.46 -1.94 -10.35
C SER A 144 4.74 -2.75 -10.42
N SER A 145 5.09 -3.20 -11.62
CA SER A 145 6.42 -3.76 -11.89
C SER A 145 6.90 -3.26 -13.26
N LYS A 146 8.18 -2.92 -13.36
CA LYS A 146 8.81 -2.45 -14.60
C LYS A 146 10.21 -3.02 -14.71
N ILE A 147 10.54 -3.55 -15.88
CA ILE A 147 11.90 -3.97 -16.24
C ILE A 147 12.49 -2.89 -17.13
N ALA A 148 13.70 -2.47 -16.84
CA ALA A 148 14.46 -1.48 -17.57
C ALA A 148 15.84 -2.02 -17.88
N SER A 149 16.28 -1.91 -19.13
CA SER A 149 17.58 -2.38 -19.60
C SER A 149 18.38 -1.24 -20.22
N SER A 150 19.67 -1.17 -19.94
CA SER A 150 20.55 -0.22 -20.60
C SER A 150 20.85 -0.57 -22.05
N GLY A 151 20.69 -1.84 -22.43
CA GLY A 151 21.39 -2.38 -23.57
C GLY A 151 22.87 -2.62 -23.28
N ARG A 152 23.68 -2.84 -24.32
CA ARG A 152 25.11 -3.14 -24.18
C ARG A 152 25.97 -1.99 -24.65
N PHE A 153 26.97 -1.62 -23.83
CA PHE A 153 27.93 -0.55 -24.10
C PHE A 153 29.36 -0.99 -23.76
N TYR A 154 30.34 -0.52 -24.52
CA TYR A 154 31.75 -0.72 -24.22
C TYR A 154 32.21 0.26 -23.13
N THR A 155 31.69 0.08 -21.91
CA THR A 155 32.01 0.90 -20.75
C THR A 155 31.96 0.04 -19.47
N THR A 156 32.75 0.41 -18.48
CA THR A 156 32.70 -0.13 -17.10
C THR A 156 32.06 0.87 -16.12
N ASP A 157 31.57 2.00 -16.63
CA ASP A 157 30.90 3.02 -15.81
C ASP A 157 29.47 2.59 -15.47
N ASN A 158 29.31 2.03 -14.29
CA ASN A 158 28.01 1.58 -13.76
C ASN A 158 27.00 2.72 -13.68
N LYS A 159 27.44 3.96 -13.42
CA LYS A 159 26.54 5.14 -13.36
C LYS A 159 25.92 5.41 -14.72
N LEU A 160 26.76 5.37 -15.76
CA LEU A 160 26.27 5.56 -17.14
C LEU A 160 25.29 4.46 -17.55
N LEU A 161 25.59 3.19 -17.22
CA LEU A 161 24.71 2.06 -17.54
C LEU A 161 23.35 2.19 -16.83
N VAL A 162 23.35 2.52 -15.53
CA VAL A 162 22.11 2.76 -14.77
C VAL A 162 21.31 3.94 -15.35
N GLN A 163 21.97 5.05 -15.71
CA GLN A 163 21.32 6.19 -16.38
C GLN A 163 20.67 5.79 -17.70
N LYS A 164 21.34 4.95 -18.50
CA LYS A 164 20.79 4.43 -19.75
C LYS A 164 19.57 3.54 -19.52
N ALA A 165 19.62 2.64 -18.54
CA ALA A 165 18.50 1.78 -18.17
C ALA A 165 17.27 2.60 -17.71
N LEU A 166 17.47 3.60 -16.87
CA LEU A 166 16.38 4.44 -16.34
C LEU A 166 16.00 5.61 -17.26
N SER A 167 16.58 5.70 -18.47
CA SER A 167 16.29 6.77 -19.41
C SER A 167 14.88 6.69 -20.00
N GLY A 168 14.44 7.79 -20.63
CA GLY A 168 13.11 7.88 -21.25
C GLY A 168 11.98 7.94 -20.19
N ASN A 169 10.90 7.21 -20.45
CA ASN A 169 9.68 7.27 -19.63
C ASN A 169 9.59 6.19 -18.55
N VAL A 170 10.68 5.43 -18.29
CA VAL A 170 10.65 4.28 -17.37
C VAL A 170 10.06 4.67 -16.01
N ILE A 171 10.62 5.69 -15.35
CA ILE A 171 10.16 6.17 -14.05
C ILE A 171 8.76 6.77 -14.13
N THR A 172 8.48 7.54 -15.18
CA THR A 172 7.17 8.18 -15.37
C THR A 172 6.06 7.15 -15.54
N ASP A 173 6.23 6.14 -16.38
CA ASP A 173 5.25 5.07 -16.60
C ASP A 173 5.04 4.25 -15.34
N PHE A 174 6.13 3.95 -14.62
CA PHE A 174 6.08 3.22 -13.37
C PHE A 174 5.27 3.97 -12.31
N LEU A 175 5.52 5.27 -12.13
CA LEU A 175 4.79 6.12 -11.20
C LEU A 175 3.33 6.33 -11.60
N ASN A 176 3.03 6.48 -12.88
CA ASN A 176 1.65 6.60 -13.37
C ASN A 176 0.84 5.34 -13.00
N THR A 177 1.44 4.15 -13.15
CA THR A 177 0.78 2.89 -12.76
C THR A 177 0.56 2.83 -11.24
N ILE A 178 1.54 3.22 -10.45
CA ILE A 178 1.42 3.31 -8.99
C ILE A 178 0.27 4.26 -8.60
N GLN A 179 0.24 5.46 -9.20
CA GLN A 179 -0.77 6.48 -8.89
C GLN A 179 -2.18 5.98 -9.20
N LEU A 180 -2.39 5.32 -10.33
CA LEU A 180 -3.69 4.74 -10.69
C LEU A 180 -4.13 3.68 -9.68
N LYS A 181 -3.24 2.76 -9.30
CA LYS A 181 -3.53 1.70 -8.33
C LYS A 181 -3.75 2.25 -6.92
N PHE A 182 -2.96 3.25 -6.53
CA PHE A 182 -3.12 3.87 -5.22
C PHE A 182 -4.41 4.69 -5.13
N THR A 183 -4.79 5.37 -6.22
CA THR A 183 -6.09 6.06 -6.31
C THR A 183 -7.25 5.08 -6.16
N ASP A 184 -7.16 3.89 -6.77
CA ASP A 184 -8.17 2.82 -6.57
C ASP A 184 -8.25 2.40 -5.09
N ILE A 185 -7.10 2.20 -4.43
CA ILE A 185 -7.02 1.84 -3.01
C ILE A 185 -7.63 2.94 -2.12
N VAL A 186 -7.35 4.21 -2.41
CA VAL A 186 -7.91 5.34 -1.66
C VAL A 186 -9.42 5.41 -1.82
N ASN A 187 -9.92 5.23 -3.06
CA ASN A 187 -11.34 5.35 -3.37
C ASN A 187 -12.17 4.15 -2.90
N ASN A 188 -11.62 2.94 -3.04
CA ASN A 188 -12.36 1.69 -2.83
C ASN A 188 -11.91 0.92 -1.59
N GLY A 189 -10.92 1.45 -0.85
CA GLY A 189 -10.31 0.77 0.28
C GLY A 189 -9.26 -0.27 -0.14
N ARG A 190 -8.38 -0.63 0.79
CA ARG A 190 -7.44 -1.73 0.61
C ARG A 190 -8.12 -3.06 0.91
N SER A 191 -7.76 -4.10 0.17
CA SER A 191 -8.32 -5.45 0.34
C SER A 191 -7.55 -6.22 1.41
N VAL A 192 -8.28 -6.82 2.35
CA VAL A 192 -7.74 -7.77 3.32
C VAL A 192 -8.52 -9.08 3.25
N VAL A 193 -7.86 -10.16 3.62
CA VAL A 193 -8.47 -11.50 3.78
C VAL A 193 -8.66 -11.75 5.27
N ILE A 194 -9.82 -12.23 5.67
CA ILE A 194 -10.10 -12.55 7.07
C ILE A 194 -10.56 -14.00 7.16
N GLU A 195 -9.83 -14.77 7.93
CA GLU A 195 -10.16 -16.17 8.17
C GLU A 195 -10.48 -16.39 9.65
N PHE A 196 -11.64 -16.96 9.89
CA PHE A 196 -12.06 -17.47 11.18
C PHE A 196 -11.87 -18.98 11.22
N THR A 197 -11.28 -19.46 12.30
CA THR A 197 -11.12 -20.89 12.57
C THR A 197 -11.54 -21.16 14.01
N VAL A 198 -11.98 -22.38 14.28
CA VAL A 198 -12.30 -22.86 15.63
C VAL A 198 -11.18 -23.79 16.07
N ASP A 199 -10.65 -23.55 17.26
CA ASP A 199 -9.64 -24.42 17.88
C ASP A 199 -10.25 -25.81 18.16
N GLN A 200 -9.47 -26.87 18.01
CA GLN A 200 -9.94 -28.25 18.23
C GLN A 200 -10.45 -28.47 19.68
N ASN A 201 -9.96 -27.69 20.64
CA ASN A 201 -10.36 -27.79 22.05
C ASN A 201 -11.39 -26.71 22.44
N ALA A 202 -11.91 -25.94 21.50
CA ALA A 202 -12.93 -24.95 21.79
C ALA A 202 -14.24 -25.61 22.19
N SER A 203 -14.91 -25.05 23.19
CA SER A 203 -16.23 -25.52 23.66
C SER A 203 -17.39 -25.04 22.77
N ILE A 204 -17.12 -24.14 21.84
CA ILE A 204 -18.09 -23.52 20.94
C ILE A 204 -17.58 -23.58 19.49
N ASN A 205 -18.51 -23.45 18.54
CA ASN A 205 -18.18 -23.34 17.13
C ASN A 205 -18.91 -22.15 16.48
N LEU A 206 -18.82 -21.97 15.17
CA LEU A 206 -19.43 -20.82 14.48
C LEU A 206 -20.96 -20.85 14.44
N ASN A 207 -21.60 -21.98 14.80
CA ASN A 207 -23.06 -22.08 14.96
C ASN A 207 -23.52 -21.74 16.40
N HIS A 208 -22.58 -21.49 17.33
CA HIS A 208 -22.92 -21.13 18.70
C HIS A 208 -23.66 -19.80 18.74
N GLU A 209 -24.77 -19.76 19.48
CA GLU A 209 -25.58 -18.56 19.61
C GLU A 209 -24.92 -17.52 20.51
N ILE A 210 -24.79 -16.28 19.98
CA ILE A 210 -24.38 -15.09 20.71
C ILE A 210 -25.32 -13.94 20.35
N ALA A 211 -25.73 -13.15 21.31
CA ALA A 211 -26.67 -12.04 21.09
C ALA A 211 -27.95 -12.44 20.32
N GLY A 212 -28.38 -13.72 20.43
CA GLY A 212 -29.57 -14.25 19.74
C GLY A 212 -29.37 -14.65 18.28
N LEU A 213 -28.12 -14.72 17.81
CA LEU A 213 -27.74 -15.10 16.45
C LEU A 213 -26.59 -16.12 16.46
N PRO A 214 -26.48 -17.01 15.46
CA PRO A 214 -25.26 -17.79 15.25
C PRO A 214 -24.03 -16.88 15.14
N LEU A 215 -22.91 -17.30 15.68
CA LEU A 215 -21.65 -16.54 15.64
C LEU A 215 -21.25 -16.18 14.20
N SER A 216 -21.47 -17.08 13.22
CA SER A 216 -21.26 -16.80 11.80
C SER A 216 -22.06 -15.59 11.32
N ASP A 217 -23.34 -15.51 11.68
CA ASP A 217 -24.24 -14.44 11.26
C ASP A 217 -23.88 -13.13 11.94
N PHE A 218 -23.55 -13.19 13.24
CA PHE A 218 -23.01 -12.03 13.96
C PHE A 218 -21.77 -11.45 13.29
N ILE A 219 -20.83 -12.32 12.90
CA ILE A 219 -19.61 -11.91 12.19
C ILE A 219 -19.96 -11.27 10.83
N GLU A 220 -20.88 -11.85 10.08
CA GLU A 220 -21.29 -11.31 8.77
C GLU A 220 -21.95 -9.94 8.87
N ILE A 221 -22.86 -9.76 9.85
CA ILE A 221 -23.46 -8.46 10.13
C ILE A 221 -22.38 -7.44 10.51
N TRP A 222 -21.45 -7.82 11.41
CA TRP A 222 -20.36 -6.94 11.79
C TRP A 222 -19.49 -6.54 10.58
N MET A 223 -19.20 -7.48 9.65
CA MET A 223 -18.46 -7.17 8.42
C MET A 223 -19.23 -6.19 7.54
N SER A 224 -20.53 -6.37 7.36
CA SER A 224 -21.35 -5.47 6.55
C SER A 224 -21.37 -4.04 7.11
N GLU A 225 -21.31 -3.88 8.43
CA GLU A 225 -21.31 -2.57 9.08
C GLU A 225 -19.94 -1.89 9.11
N ASN A 226 -18.85 -2.67 9.08
CA ASN A 226 -17.51 -2.18 9.34
C ASN A 226 -16.57 -2.22 8.12
N ALA A 227 -16.90 -2.96 7.06
CA ALA A 227 -16.19 -2.91 5.81
C ALA A 227 -16.35 -1.53 5.14
N PHE A 228 -15.30 -1.02 4.52
CA PHE A 228 -15.32 0.27 3.84
C PHE A 228 -16.34 0.26 2.70
N LYS A 229 -17.30 1.19 2.74
CA LYS A 229 -18.44 1.26 1.81
C LYS A 229 -19.26 -0.03 1.76
N ASN A 230 -19.34 -0.78 2.86
CA ASN A 230 -20.01 -2.06 2.99
C ASN A 230 -19.53 -3.10 1.95
N ASN A 231 -18.28 -2.98 1.50
CA ASN A 231 -17.74 -3.81 0.43
C ASN A 231 -16.91 -4.97 1.02
N TYR A 232 -17.50 -6.16 0.98
CA TYR A 232 -16.85 -7.40 1.37
C TYR A 232 -17.40 -8.57 0.55
N ARG A 233 -16.64 -9.67 0.51
CA ARG A 233 -17.03 -10.92 -0.10
C ARG A 233 -16.73 -12.09 0.82
N SER A 234 -17.78 -12.85 1.19
CA SER A 234 -17.68 -14.09 1.93
C SER A 234 -17.62 -15.28 0.98
N SER A 235 -16.77 -16.26 1.27
CA SER A 235 -16.70 -17.55 0.53
C SER A 235 -17.61 -18.62 1.15
N GLY A 236 -18.38 -18.27 2.18
CA GLY A 236 -19.22 -19.17 2.95
C GLY A 236 -18.64 -19.58 4.29
N ALA A 237 -19.47 -20.20 5.12
CA ALA A 237 -19.15 -20.65 6.45
C ALA A 237 -19.45 -22.14 6.63
N THR A 238 -18.62 -22.80 7.43
CA THR A 238 -18.86 -24.12 8.04
C THR A 238 -18.90 -23.95 9.56
N ALA A 239 -19.24 -25.01 10.29
CA ALA A 239 -19.22 -24.95 11.75
C ALA A 239 -17.85 -24.52 12.34
N ASN A 240 -16.75 -24.78 11.63
CA ASN A 240 -15.40 -24.58 12.17
C ASN A 240 -14.54 -23.61 11.37
N ARG A 241 -15.03 -23.05 10.26
CA ARG A 241 -14.26 -22.16 9.40
C ARG A 241 -15.17 -21.22 8.62
N MET A 242 -14.77 -19.95 8.53
CA MET A 242 -15.39 -18.92 7.71
C MET A 242 -14.34 -18.04 7.08
N ILE A 243 -14.49 -17.69 5.81
CA ILE A 243 -13.50 -16.87 5.09
C ILE A 243 -14.21 -15.71 4.39
N PHE A 244 -13.63 -14.53 4.57
CA PHE A 244 -13.88 -13.36 3.76
C PHE A 244 -12.65 -13.12 2.87
N GLU A 245 -12.80 -13.31 1.57
CA GLU A 245 -11.70 -13.23 0.60
C GLU A 245 -11.30 -11.81 0.24
N ASP A 246 -12.24 -10.87 0.33
CA ASP A 246 -12.02 -9.45 0.00
C ASP A 246 -12.88 -8.60 0.93
N VAL A 247 -12.27 -8.11 2.00
CA VAL A 247 -12.88 -7.10 2.88
C VAL A 247 -12.18 -5.79 2.63
N ARG A 248 -12.93 -4.77 2.24
CA ARG A 248 -12.35 -3.45 2.02
C ARG A 248 -12.25 -2.70 3.34
N ILE A 249 -11.07 -2.17 3.61
CA ILE A 249 -10.81 -1.29 4.76
C ILE A 249 -10.28 0.06 4.27
N PRO A 250 -10.56 1.18 4.95
CA PRO A 250 -10.09 2.48 4.49
C PRO A 250 -8.57 2.59 4.57
N VAL A 251 -7.97 3.48 3.80
CA VAL A 251 -6.52 3.77 3.87
C VAL A 251 -6.18 4.63 5.07
N ARG A 252 -7.08 5.56 5.41
CA ARG A 252 -6.95 6.50 6.53
C ARG A 252 -8.15 6.37 7.47
N ASP A 253 -7.92 6.58 8.75
CA ASP A 253 -9.01 6.70 9.74
C ASP A 253 -9.58 8.14 9.75
N ASP A 254 -10.59 8.37 10.60
CA ASP A 254 -11.26 9.66 10.74
C ASP A 254 -10.32 10.81 11.16
N ASN A 255 -9.17 10.47 11.76
CA ASN A 255 -8.12 11.41 12.13
C ASN A 255 -7.05 11.58 11.03
N ASN A 256 -7.30 11.05 9.83
CA ASN A 256 -6.36 11.02 8.70
C ASN A 256 -5.06 10.24 8.97
N LEU A 257 -5.06 9.36 9.97
CA LEU A 257 -3.94 8.47 10.27
C LEU A 257 -4.06 7.19 9.45
N ASN A 258 -2.92 6.55 9.15
CA ASN A 258 -2.89 5.28 8.41
C ASN A 258 -3.74 4.21 9.12
N TYR A 259 -4.73 3.66 8.40
CA TYR A 259 -5.61 2.61 8.89
C TYR A 259 -5.14 1.25 8.37
N THR A 260 -4.52 0.49 9.24
CA THR A 260 -3.85 -0.77 8.89
C THR A 260 -4.76 -1.99 9.09
N PRO A 261 -4.45 -3.16 8.49
CA PRO A 261 -5.12 -4.42 8.80
C PRO A 261 -5.12 -4.75 10.30
N SER A 262 -4.05 -4.38 11.02
CA SER A 262 -3.96 -4.57 12.48
C SER A 262 -4.98 -3.74 13.27
N LYS A 263 -5.25 -2.49 12.84
CA LYS A 263 -6.30 -1.63 13.45
C LYS A 263 -7.69 -2.22 13.21
N PHE A 264 -7.97 -2.69 11.99
CA PHE A 264 -9.23 -3.34 11.67
C PHE A 264 -9.41 -4.62 12.49
N ALA A 265 -8.39 -5.47 12.55
CA ALA A 265 -8.39 -6.69 13.33
C ALA A 265 -8.57 -6.43 14.84
N LEU A 266 -8.01 -5.32 15.34
CA LEU A 266 -8.22 -4.93 16.74
C LEU A 266 -9.68 -4.53 17.01
N LYS A 267 -10.31 -3.78 16.10
CA LYS A 267 -11.72 -3.39 16.22
C LYS A 267 -12.63 -4.63 16.24
N LEU A 268 -12.40 -5.56 15.32
CA LEU A 268 -13.09 -6.85 15.28
C LEU A 268 -12.86 -7.67 16.55
N PHE A 269 -11.61 -7.79 17.01
CA PHE A 269 -11.25 -8.50 18.22
C PHE A 269 -11.99 -7.94 19.45
N ILE A 270 -12.05 -6.62 19.59
CA ILE A 270 -12.76 -5.96 20.70
C ILE A 270 -14.26 -6.27 20.64
N ALA A 271 -14.88 -6.24 19.44
CA ALA A 271 -16.29 -6.54 19.27
C ALA A 271 -16.61 -7.97 19.73
N LEU A 272 -15.86 -8.96 19.23
CA LEU A 272 -16.06 -10.36 19.61
C LEU A 272 -15.78 -10.64 21.10
N ARG A 273 -14.79 -9.96 21.69
CA ARG A 273 -14.50 -10.07 23.13
C ARG A 273 -15.62 -9.49 24.01
N LYS A 274 -16.31 -8.46 23.57
CA LYS A 274 -17.48 -7.88 24.27
C LYS A 274 -18.63 -8.87 24.39
N GLU A 275 -18.78 -9.74 23.37
CA GLU A 275 -19.77 -10.84 23.40
C GLU A 275 -19.30 -12.06 24.21
N GLY A 276 -18.23 -11.93 25.00
CA GLY A 276 -17.74 -12.98 25.89
C GLY A 276 -16.87 -14.04 25.23
N LEU A 277 -16.57 -13.93 23.93
CA LEU A 277 -15.81 -14.95 23.21
C LEU A 277 -14.34 -14.98 23.64
N LYS A 278 -13.79 -16.18 23.80
CA LYS A 278 -12.35 -16.38 23.92
C LYS A 278 -11.76 -16.54 22.51
N ILE A 279 -10.97 -15.59 22.07
CA ILE A 279 -10.40 -15.56 20.74
C ILE A 279 -8.93 -15.18 20.76
N GLN A 280 -8.21 -15.63 19.75
CA GLN A 280 -6.85 -15.21 19.41
C GLN A 280 -6.87 -14.53 18.05
N LYS A 281 -6.08 -13.46 17.87
CA LYS A 281 -5.89 -12.83 16.56
C LYS A 281 -4.44 -12.85 16.17
N VAL A 282 -4.18 -13.09 14.88
CA VAL A 282 -2.87 -12.96 14.23
C VAL A 282 -3.06 -12.16 12.94
N VAL A 283 -2.20 -11.19 12.70
CA VAL A 283 -2.20 -10.40 11.46
C VAL A 283 -0.88 -10.61 10.74
N LYS A 284 -0.96 -11.03 9.48
CA LYS A 284 0.20 -11.22 8.59
C LYS A 284 -0.06 -10.46 7.29
N ARG A 285 0.47 -9.24 7.19
CA ARG A 285 0.24 -8.36 6.04
C ARG A 285 -1.27 -8.16 5.79
N GLN A 286 -1.76 -8.56 4.61
CA GLN A 286 -3.18 -8.46 4.26
C GLN A 286 -4.07 -9.52 4.92
N ASN A 287 -3.51 -10.52 5.57
CA ASN A 287 -4.27 -11.64 6.12
C ASN A 287 -4.49 -11.47 7.62
N ILE A 288 -5.73 -11.58 8.05
CA ILE A 288 -6.18 -11.52 9.42
C ILE A 288 -6.73 -12.90 9.80
N TYR A 289 -6.17 -13.51 10.81
CA TYR A 289 -6.60 -14.82 11.34
C TYR A 289 -7.21 -14.62 12.72
N ILE A 290 -8.43 -15.09 12.89
CA ILE A 290 -9.16 -15.09 14.16
C ILE A 290 -9.44 -16.55 14.53
N THR A 291 -8.91 -16.99 15.67
CA THR A 291 -9.16 -18.34 16.19
C THR A 291 -10.06 -18.26 17.40
N VAL A 292 -11.21 -18.93 17.35
CA VAL A 292 -12.13 -19.12 18.48
C VAL A 292 -11.55 -20.23 19.37
N LYS A 293 -11.47 -19.98 20.70
CA LYS A 293 -10.85 -20.87 21.70
C LYS A 293 -11.88 -21.52 22.60
#